data_66fd07150a35112116f956287e91cfd5
#
_entry.id   66fd07150a35112116f956287e91cfd5
#
_cell.length_a   1.000
_cell.length_b   1.000
_cell.length_c   1.000
_cell.angle_alpha   90.00
_cell.angle_beta   90.00
_cell.angle_gamma   90.00
#
_symmetry.space_group_name_H-M   'P 1'
#
loop_
_entity.id
_entity.type
_entity.pdbx_description
1 polymer ?
#
loop_
_entity_poly.entity_id
_entity_poly.type
_entity_poly.pdbx_seq_one_letter_code
_entity_poly.pdbx_strand_id
1 'polypeptide(L)'
;GHVDGIGSVVENSPGEKWNKFVVKVPNSLTKYIVNQGSIAIDGVSLTVGEISDDLLTLWLIPETLERTNLSQKSDGDIVNIEVDVIAKYVERLMNRGQ
;
A
#
# COMPACT_ATOMS: atom_id res chain seq x y z
N GLY A 1 9.01 4.04 -11.65
CA GLY A 1 9.21 2.80 -10.97
C GLY A 1 8.46 1.65 -11.61
N HIS A 2 8.69 0.49 -11.09
CA HIS A 2 8.05 -0.73 -11.59
C HIS A 2 6.87 -1.11 -10.73
N VAL A 3 5.75 -1.43 -11.36
CA VAL A 3 4.62 -2.03 -10.67
C VAL A 3 5.01 -3.45 -10.25
N ASP A 4 4.91 -3.74 -8.96
CA ASP A 4 5.26 -5.05 -8.43
C ASP A 4 4.08 -6.00 -8.42
N GLY A 5 2.87 -5.49 -8.40
CA GLY A 5 1.68 -6.29 -8.39
C GLY A 5 0.43 -5.44 -8.43
N ILE A 6 -0.70 -6.13 -8.40
CA ILE A 6 -2.01 -5.50 -8.46
C ILE A 6 -2.78 -5.89 -7.20
N GLY A 7 -3.38 -4.89 -6.56
CA GLY A 7 -4.25 -5.13 -5.42
C GLY A 7 -5.67 -4.70 -5.72
N SER A 8 -6.57 -5.00 -4.81
CA SER A 8 -7.96 -4.59 -4.92
C SER A 8 -8.39 -3.81 -3.68
N VAL A 9 -9.14 -2.75 -3.89
CA VAL A 9 -9.67 -1.95 -2.79
C VAL A 9 -10.76 -2.74 -2.07
N VAL A 10 -10.61 -2.85 -0.75
CA VAL A 10 -11.58 -3.55 0.09
C VAL A 10 -12.45 -2.56 0.84
N GLU A 11 -11.88 -1.42 1.20
CA GLU A 11 -12.60 -0.41 1.96
C GLU A 11 -12.03 0.97 1.65
N ASN A 12 -12.89 1.96 1.49
CA ASN A 12 -12.49 3.35 1.40
C ASN A 12 -13.53 4.15 2.19
N SER A 13 -13.26 4.33 3.48
CA SER A 13 -14.22 4.90 4.43
C SER A 13 -13.78 6.30 4.86
N PRO A 14 -14.61 7.32 4.64
CA PRO A 14 -14.29 8.67 5.12
C PRO A 14 -14.29 8.69 6.65
N GLY A 15 -13.33 9.43 7.22
CA GLY A 15 -13.23 9.66 8.65
C GLY A 15 -13.24 11.16 8.96
N GLU A 16 -13.08 11.51 10.20
CA GLU A 16 -13.09 12.93 10.61
C GLU A 16 -11.87 13.68 10.11
N LYS A 17 -10.69 13.04 10.11
CA LYS A 17 -9.42 13.68 9.74
C LYS A 17 -8.82 13.10 8.47
N TRP A 18 -9.03 11.81 8.25
CA TRP A 18 -8.48 11.11 7.09
C TRP A 18 -9.39 9.95 6.72
N ASN A 19 -9.21 9.44 5.49
CA ASN A 19 -9.96 8.26 5.05
C ASN A 19 -9.19 7.00 5.39
N LYS A 20 -9.91 5.97 5.81
CA LYS A 20 -9.36 4.63 5.96
C LYS A 20 -9.43 3.93 4.61
N PHE A 21 -8.28 3.54 4.08
CA PHE A 21 -8.17 2.91 2.77
C PHE A 21 -7.54 1.54 2.95
N VAL A 22 -8.28 0.49 2.66
CA VAL A 22 -7.79 -0.88 2.83
C VAL A 22 -7.69 -1.56 1.48
N VAL A 23 -6.53 -2.16 1.21
CA VAL A 23 -6.22 -2.81 -0.05
C VAL A 23 -5.82 -4.25 0.23
N LYS A 24 -6.40 -5.18 -0.50
CA LYS A 24 -5.95 -6.56 -0.49
C LYS A 24 -4.77 -6.67 -1.45
N VAL A 25 -3.62 -7.13 -0.95
CA VAL A 25 -2.38 -7.22 -1.72
C VAL A 25 -2.02 -8.67 -1.99
N PRO A 26 -1.25 -8.94 -3.06
CA PRO A 26 -0.78 -10.31 -3.32
C PRO A 26 0.10 -10.80 -2.17
N ASN A 27 -0.07 -12.06 -1.79
CA ASN A 27 0.73 -12.65 -0.71
C ASN A 27 2.22 -12.57 -0.97
N SER A 28 2.63 -12.61 -2.24
CA SER A 28 4.04 -12.50 -2.61
C SER A 28 4.66 -11.17 -2.26
N LEU A 29 3.86 -10.13 -2.02
CA LEU A 29 4.37 -8.80 -1.70
C LEU A 29 4.35 -8.49 -0.21
N THR A 30 3.64 -9.28 0.60
CA THR A 30 3.44 -8.94 2.02
C THR A 30 4.75 -8.87 2.80
N LYS A 31 5.75 -9.65 2.41
CA LYS A 31 7.07 -9.64 3.09
C LYS A 31 7.84 -8.34 2.91
N TYR A 32 7.46 -7.52 1.93
CA TYR A 32 8.10 -6.22 1.68
C TYR A 32 7.34 -5.06 2.31
N ILE A 33 6.18 -5.33 2.91
CA ILE A 33 5.32 -4.29 3.47
C ILE A 33 5.44 -4.34 4.98
N VAL A 34 5.87 -3.22 5.57
CA VAL A 34 6.04 -3.15 7.02
C VAL A 34 5.27 -1.94 7.55
N ASN A 35 4.80 -2.05 8.79
CA ASN A 35 4.13 -0.95 9.46
C ASN A 35 5.03 0.28 9.47
N GLN A 36 4.49 1.44 9.16
CA GLN A 36 5.21 2.72 9.08
C GLN A 36 6.20 2.82 7.93
N GLY A 37 6.33 1.77 7.10
CA GLY A 37 7.16 1.82 5.90
C GLY A 37 6.47 2.54 4.75
N SER A 38 7.13 2.57 3.59
CA SER A 38 6.62 3.23 2.40
C SER A 38 6.06 2.25 1.39
N ILE A 39 5.04 2.67 0.69
CA ILE A 39 4.45 1.90 -0.41
C ILE A 39 3.87 2.90 -1.42
N ALA A 40 3.86 2.54 -2.70
CA ALA A 40 3.21 3.38 -3.70
C ALA A 40 1.96 2.66 -4.22
N ILE A 41 0.85 3.38 -4.22
CA ILE A 41 -0.44 2.93 -4.73
C ILE A 41 -0.81 3.82 -5.90
N ASP A 42 -0.93 3.25 -7.09
CA ASP A 42 -1.18 3.99 -8.33
C ASP A 42 -0.20 5.16 -8.49
N GLY A 43 1.06 4.93 -8.12
CA GLY A 43 2.10 5.94 -8.25
C GLY A 43 2.14 6.96 -7.13
N VAL A 44 1.25 6.86 -6.14
CA VAL A 44 1.21 7.78 -5.00
C VAL A 44 1.96 7.16 -3.83
N SER A 45 3.01 7.83 -3.37
CA SER A 45 3.81 7.35 -2.24
C SER A 45 3.05 7.59 -0.93
N LEU A 46 2.88 6.53 -0.16
CA LEU A 46 2.10 6.56 1.07
C LEU A 46 2.84 5.82 2.18
N THR A 47 2.47 6.14 3.42
CA THR A 47 3.00 5.44 4.59
C THR A 47 2.03 4.32 4.97
N VAL A 48 2.59 3.13 5.20
CA VAL A 48 1.81 1.98 5.62
C VAL A 48 1.30 2.21 7.05
N GLY A 49 -0.01 2.16 7.23
CA GLY A 49 -0.60 2.22 8.57
C GLY A 49 -0.47 0.88 9.27
N GLU A 50 -0.91 -0.17 8.61
CA GLU A 50 -0.86 -1.52 9.16
C GLU A 50 -0.90 -2.53 8.04
N ILE A 51 -0.22 -3.65 8.22
CA ILE A 51 -0.37 -4.81 7.36
C ILE A 51 -0.76 -6.00 8.23
N SER A 52 -1.86 -6.65 7.91
CA SER A 52 -2.36 -7.82 8.63
C SER A 52 -2.72 -8.87 7.60
N ASP A 53 -2.01 -9.98 7.58
CA ASP A 53 -2.12 -10.98 6.53
C ASP A 53 -1.91 -10.33 5.15
N ASP A 54 -2.91 -10.31 4.28
CA ASP A 54 -2.83 -9.68 2.98
C ASP A 54 -3.63 -8.36 2.89
N LEU A 55 -4.04 -7.83 4.04
CA LEU A 55 -4.81 -6.58 4.10
C LEU A 55 -3.93 -5.42 4.55
N LEU A 56 -3.76 -4.48 3.65
CA LEU A 56 -2.96 -3.28 3.86
C LEU A 56 -3.88 -2.12 4.19
N THR A 57 -3.66 -1.50 5.36
CA THR A 57 -4.43 -0.33 5.76
C THR A 57 -3.58 0.93 5.61
N LEU A 58 -4.14 1.91 4.92
CA LEU A 58 -3.52 3.21 4.69
C LEU A 58 -4.49 4.29 5.18
N TRP A 59 -3.92 5.36 5.73
CA TRP A 59 -4.72 6.50 6.17
C TRP A 59 -4.46 7.65 5.20
N LEU A 60 -5.48 7.98 4.39
CA LEU A 60 -5.35 9.02 3.38
C LEU A 60 -5.66 10.37 4.02
N ILE A 61 -4.63 11.20 4.16
CA ILE A 61 -4.76 12.54 4.75
C ILE A 61 -5.43 13.49 3.76
N PRO A 62 -5.99 14.61 4.22
CA PRO A 62 -6.71 15.54 3.34
C PRO A 62 -5.92 15.98 2.12
N GLU A 63 -4.64 16.25 2.28
CA GLU A 63 -3.80 16.67 1.15
C GLU A 63 -3.74 15.60 0.08
N THR A 64 -3.59 14.34 0.47
CA THR A 64 -3.58 13.21 -0.47
C THR A 64 -4.93 13.09 -1.17
N LEU A 65 -6.02 13.27 -0.43
CA LEU A 65 -7.36 13.19 -1.01
C LEU A 65 -7.61 14.28 -2.06
N GLU A 66 -7.03 15.47 -1.85
CA GLU A 66 -7.18 16.58 -2.79
C GLU A 66 -6.29 16.42 -4.02
N ARG A 67 -5.09 15.89 -3.86
CA ARG A 67 -4.09 15.86 -4.92
C ARG A 67 -4.12 14.60 -5.76
N THR A 68 -4.86 13.59 -5.34
CA THR A 68 -4.94 12.32 -6.04
C THR A 68 -6.39 11.92 -6.24
N ASN A 69 -6.61 10.90 -7.06
CA ASN A 69 -7.95 10.35 -7.25
C ASN A 69 -8.22 9.11 -6.40
N LEU A 70 -7.40 8.87 -5.36
CA LEU A 70 -7.58 7.71 -4.50
C LEU A 70 -8.90 7.76 -3.73
N SER A 71 -9.39 8.97 -3.41
CA SER A 71 -10.67 9.11 -2.73
C SER A 71 -11.84 8.60 -3.56
N GLN A 72 -11.67 8.48 -4.87
CA GLN A 72 -12.71 8.01 -5.79
C GLN A 72 -12.71 6.50 -6.00
N LYS A 73 -11.70 5.81 -5.45
CA LYS A 73 -11.64 4.36 -5.54
C LYS A 73 -12.66 3.74 -4.60
N SER A 74 -13.31 2.71 -5.08
CA SER A 74 -14.36 2.00 -4.35
C SER A 74 -14.02 0.54 -4.19
N ASP A 75 -14.73 -0.14 -3.30
CA ASP A 75 -14.61 -1.58 -3.10
C ASP A 75 -14.63 -2.30 -4.45
N GLY A 76 -13.63 -3.14 -4.67
CA GLY A 76 -13.48 -3.89 -5.91
C GLY A 76 -12.60 -3.23 -6.97
N ASP A 77 -12.31 -1.94 -6.82
CA ASP A 77 -11.42 -1.26 -7.77
C ASP A 77 -10.00 -1.81 -7.65
N ILE A 78 -9.29 -1.77 -8.76
CA ILE A 78 -7.93 -2.30 -8.85
C ILE A 78 -6.95 -1.15 -8.68
N VAL A 79 -5.84 -1.42 -7.97
CA VAL A 79 -4.74 -0.47 -7.83
C VAL A 79 -3.42 -1.14 -8.14
N ASN A 80 -2.49 -0.37 -8.68
CA ASN A 80 -1.12 -0.81 -8.90
C ASN A 80 -0.32 -0.63 -7.61
N ILE A 81 0.52 -1.61 -7.28
CA ILE A 81 1.30 -1.61 -6.05
C ILE A 81 2.78 -1.64 -6.38
N GLU A 82 3.54 -0.74 -5.77
CA GLU A 82 4.99 -0.76 -5.81
C GLU A 82 5.50 -0.78 -4.37
N VAL A 83 6.24 -1.83 -4.02
CA VAL A 83 6.81 -1.93 -2.68
C VAL A 83 8.13 -1.16 -2.62
N ASP A 84 8.57 -0.84 -1.41
CA ASP A 84 9.80 -0.09 -1.20
C ASP A 84 11.01 -0.89 -1.73
N VAL A 85 11.80 -0.27 -2.60
CA VAL A 85 13.01 -0.88 -3.16
C VAL A 85 13.98 -1.27 -2.03
N ILE A 86 14.06 -0.48 -0.99
CA ILE A 86 14.92 -0.77 0.16
C ILE A 86 14.46 -2.06 0.85
N ALA A 87 13.15 -2.27 0.99
CA ALA A 87 12.61 -3.48 1.58
C ALA A 87 12.99 -4.71 0.77
N LYS A 88 12.93 -4.62 -0.57
CA LYS A 88 13.36 -5.70 -1.44
C LYS A 88 14.84 -6.02 -1.27
N TYR A 89 15.65 -4.98 -1.14
CA TYR A 89 17.09 -5.11 -1.00
C TYR A 89 17.47 -5.80 0.30
N VAL A 90 16.85 -5.38 1.39
CA VAL A 90 17.07 -5.97 2.71
C VAL A 90 16.68 -7.45 2.68
N GLU A 91 15.55 -7.79 2.11
CA GLU A 91 15.09 -9.18 2.02
C GLU A 91 16.10 -10.03 1.24
N ARG A 92 16.61 -9.51 0.12
CA ARG A 92 17.61 -10.21 -0.67
C ARG A 92 18.88 -10.44 0.13
N LEU A 93 19.36 -9.44 0.86
CA LEU A 93 20.56 -9.57 1.68
C LEU A 93 20.40 -10.60 2.78
N MET A 94 19.24 -10.65 3.40
CA MET A 94 18.97 -11.62 4.46
C MET A 94 18.93 -13.04 3.94
N ASN A 95 18.45 -13.24 2.71
CA ASN A 95 18.36 -14.57 2.13
C ASN A 95 19.68 -15.08 1.56
N ARG A 96 20.59 -14.18 1.23
CA ARG A 96 21.90 -14.56 0.65
C ARG A 96 22.80 -15.29 1.62
N GLY A 97 22.59 -15.13 2.91
CA GLY A 97 23.42 -15.77 3.93
C GLY A 97 23.02 -17.20 4.25
N GLN A 98 22.05 -17.73 3.56
CA GLN A 98 21.50 -19.06 3.86
C GLN A 98 21.90 -20.11 2.86
#